data_0b95d9aae0348910390436a09697ed81
#
_entry.id   0b95d9aae0348910390436a09697ed81
#
_cell.length_a   1.000
_cell.length_b   1.000
_cell.length_c   1.000
_cell.angle_alpha   90.00
_cell.angle_beta   90.00
_cell.angle_gamma   90.00
#
_symmetry.space_group_name_H-M   'P 1'
#
loop_
_entity.id
_entity.type
_entity.pdbx_description
1 polymer ?
#
loop_
_entity_poly.entity_id
_entity_poly.type
_entity_poly.pdbx_seq_one_letter_code
_entity_poly.pdbx_strand_id
1 'polypeptide(L)'
;MRGRDAKLYHPDLGRLDRPRCDAWAMACLAQVATGGIQSHRGHLGAFKMQILIVGIGALGGTIAARAIRTGLPVRLAARNTDSAKALRRSGLRVSGIGGEVRADAIDVAAIEDYGKGDQFDLILLATKAQDALDIVPYVVGLLAPEGAILPIQNGGVARALTDRLGEDKILGGFSNLGATMVEPGVYEQKNAGHLLIGELAGGVSERAERVARVLGRAIEVKVSSNLTGAIWSKLLINCSVTTLGALCSQTMRQYMETEAGKKVFRRTYEEALSVALATGTRPERLAVDPIPPGWASNVAIEQRYESWVEEIIAFYGDVKPSMLQDFERDRKTEVDFINGYVVTLGHASGVPVHMNATITDLVHQIERGVLQPTRDRMNDLAAQTAD
;
A
#
# COMPACT_ATOMS: atom_id res chain seq x y z
N MET A 1 -56.90 -51.75 18.98
CA MET A 1 -55.82 -52.70 19.31
C MET A 1 -54.47 -52.07 18.93
N ARG A 2 -53.66 -51.88 19.99
CA ARG A 2 -52.17 -51.82 20.01
C ARG A 2 -51.49 -51.14 18.82
N GLY A 3 -50.85 -49.95 18.84
CA GLY A 3 -49.85 -49.51 19.82
C GLY A 3 -48.45 -49.93 19.36
N ARG A 4 -47.64 -48.97 18.89
CA ARG A 4 -46.19 -48.98 19.10
C ARG A 4 -45.59 -47.64 18.75
N ASP A 5 -44.91 -47.12 19.74
CA ASP A 5 -44.09 -45.91 19.76
C ASP A 5 -42.95 -45.90 18.71
N ALA A 6 -42.73 -44.76 18.05
CA ALA A 6 -41.48 -44.46 17.38
C ALA A 6 -40.87 -43.22 17.99
N LYS A 7 -39.78 -43.41 18.72
CA LYS A 7 -38.95 -42.37 19.37
C LYS A 7 -38.36 -41.42 18.31
N LEU A 8 -38.61 -40.16 18.48
CA LEU A 8 -37.93 -39.08 17.82
C LEU A 8 -36.47 -38.98 18.33
N TYR A 9 -35.55 -39.19 17.41
CA TYR A 9 -34.10 -38.97 17.64
C TYR A 9 -33.80 -37.52 17.32
N HIS A 10 -33.44 -36.71 18.36
CA HIS A 10 -32.85 -35.40 18.19
C HIS A 10 -31.32 -35.55 18.08
N PRO A 11 -30.66 -35.08 17.03
CA PRO A 11 -29.24 -34.90 17.08
C PRO A 11 -28.94 -33.51 17.70
N ASP A 12 -28.18 -33.57 18.77
CA ASP A 12 -27.56 -32.48 19.49
C ASP A 12 -26.68 -31.65 18.52
N LEU A 13 -27.06 -30.41 18.24
CA LEU A 13 -26.21 -29.47 17.51
C LEU A 13 -25.22 -28.90 18.50
N GLY A 14 -24.09 -29.56 18.62
CA GLY A 14 -22.91 -29.08 19.33
C GLY A 14 -22.52 -27.67 18.83
N ARG A 15 -22.35 -26.79 19.78
CA ARG A 15 -21.85 -25.41 19.59
C ARG A 15 -20.54 -25.46 18.82
N LEU A 16 -20.51 -24.92 17.61
CA LEU A 16 -19.28 -24.59 16.91
C LEU A 16 -18.61 -23.42 17.61
N ASP A 17 -17.56 -23.71 18.35
CA ASP A 17 -16.65 -22.72 18.93
C ASP A 17 -16.04 -21.85 17.81
N ARG A 18 -16.22 -20.56 17.95
CA ARG A 18 -15.53 -19.55 17.14
C ARG A 18 -14.03 -19.67 17.43
N PRO A 19 -13.14 -19.72 16.43
CA PRO A 19 -11.72 -19.65 16.66
C PRO A 19 -11.37 -18.28 17.23
N ARG A 20 -10.84 -18.30 18.45
CA ARG A 20 -10.32 -17.10 19.15
C ARG A 20 -9.08 -16.63 18.40
N CYS A 21 -9.08 -15.35 17.99
CA CYS A 21 -7.94 -14.64 17.43
C CYS A 21 -6.79 -14.35 18.43
N ASP A 22 -6.76 -15.01 19.57
CA ASP A 22 -5.84 -14.68 20.67
C ASP A 22 -4.57 -15.55 20.75
N ALA A 23 -4.38 -16.51 19.83
CA ALA A 23 -3.24 -17.43 19.92
C ALA A 23 -1.91 -16.87 19.39
N TRP A 24 -1.92 -15.72 18.69
CA TRP A 24 -0.68 -15.13 18.15
C TRP A 24 -0.03 -14.07 19.06
N ALA A 25 -0.79 -13.51 20.01
CA ALA A 25 -0.26 -12.50 20.92
C ALA A 25 0.55 -13.09 22.09
N MET A 26 0.39 -14.36 22.42
CA MET A 26 1.05 -14.97 23.59
C MET A 26 2.31 -15.77 23.26
N ALA A 27 2.60 -16.08 22.01
CA ALA A 27 3.81 -16.80 21.62
C ALA A 27 5.08 -15.92 21.57
N CYS A 28 4.94 -14.59 21.52
CA CYS A 28 6.09 -13.67 21.50
C CYS A 28 6.60 -13.25 22.90
N LEU A 29 5.92 -13.58 23.99
CA LEU A 29 6.31 -13.15 25.35
C LEU A 29 7.06 -14.20 26.16
N ALA A 30 7.25 -15.42 25.67
CA ALA A 30 7.85 -16.53 26.43
C ALA A 30 9.31 -16.85 26.10
N GLN A 31 10.00 -16.07 25.26
CA GLN A 31 11.42 -16.34 24.88
C GLN A 31 12.42 -15.26 25.33
N VAL A 32 12.10 -14.40 26.27
CA VAL A 32 13.01 -13.36 26.80
C VAL A 32 13.37 -13.59 28.29
N ALA A 33 13.51 -14.80 28.72
CA ALA A 33 14.01 -15.05 30.07
C ALA A 33 14.84 -16.34 30.11
N THR A 34 16.06 -16.34 29.63
CA THR A 34 17.25 -17.06 30.13
C THR A 34 18.38 -17.00 29.10
N GLY A 35 19.15 -15.97 29.12
CA GLY A 35 20.42 -15.87 28.41
C GLY A 35 21.23 -14.74 29.00
N GLY A 36 22.23 -15.09 29.79
CA GLY A 36 23.09 -14.15 30.48
C GLY A 36 23.72 -13.15 29.51
N ILE A 37 23.49 -11.88 29.74
CA ILE A 37 24.05 -10.76 28.97
C ILE A 37 25.48 -10.53 29.49
N GLN A 38 26.47 -11.02 28.75
CA GLN A 38 27.81 -10.47 28.84
C GLN A 38 27.82 -9.07 28.25
N SER A 39 28.05 -8.08 29.09
CA SER A 39 28.15 -6.67 28.72
C SER A 39 29.38 -6.43 27.83
N HIS A 40 29.21 -6.52 26.51
CA HIS A 40 30.12 -5.83 25.60
C HIS A 40 29.63 -4.37 25.48
N ARG A 41 30.21 -3.50 26.32
CA ARG A 41 30.18 -2.04 26.08
C ARG A 41 31.05 -1.72 24.86
N GLY A 42 30.59 -2.07 23.66
CA GLY A 42 31.05 -1.50 22.43
C GLY A 42 30.32 -0.18 22.21
N HIS A 43 31.05 0.86 21.87
CA HIS A 43 30.55 2.19 21.54
C HIS A 43 29.39 2.11 20.52
N LEU A 44 28.17 2.13 20.99
CA LEU A 44 26.98 2.50 20.20
C LEU A 44 27.02 4.01 19.97
N GLY A 45 27.84 4.44 19.02
CA GLY A 45 27.66 5.73 18.38
C GLY A 45 26.23 5.74 17.85
N ALA A 46 25.36 6.54 18.45
CA ALA A 46 24.00 6.72 17.98
C ALA A 46 24.07 7.22 16.53
N PHE A 47 23.87 6.34 15.57
CA PHE A 47 23.71 6.72 14.17
C PHE A 47 22.49 7.64 14.07
N LYS A 48 22.72 8.94 14.09
CA LYS A 48 21.70 9.97 13.89
C LYS A 48 21.42 10.06 12.39
N MET A 49 20.58 9.16 11.87
CA MET A 49 20.05 9.28 10.50
C MET A 49 19.20 10.53 10.44
N GLN A 50 19.58 11.51 9.63
CA GLN A 50 18.80 12.72 9.37
C GLN A 50 17.69 12.36 8.38
N ILE A 51 16.44 12.60 8.76
CA ILE A 51 15.26 12.17 7.98
C ILE A 51 14.48 13.42 7.55
N LEU A 52 14.20 13.51 6.26
CA LEU A 52 13.21 14.43 5.71
C LEU A 52 11.95 13.67 5.33
N ILE A 53 10.79 14.07 5.82
CA ILE A 53 9.50 13.55 5.35
C ILE A 53 8.85 14.61 4.46
N VAL A 54 8.64 14.26 3.19
CA VAL A 54 8.04 15.12 2.17
C VAL A 54 6.61 14.67 1.93
N GLY A 55 5.65 15.59 2.10
CA GLY A 55 4.22 15.29 1.99
C GLY A 55 3.60 14.90 3.34
N ILE A 56 3.07 15.90 4.06
CA ILE A 56 2.49 15.78 5.40
C ILE A 56 0.98 15.49 5.30
N GLY A 57 0.62 14.60 4.38
CA GLY A 57 -0.73 14.06 4.22
C GLY A 57 -1.02 12.94 5.24
N ALA A 58 -2.02 12.12 4.96
CA ALA A 58 -2.49 11.07 5.87
C ALA A 58 -1.37 10.13 6.34
N LEU A 59 -0.60 9.56 5.40
CA LEU A 59 0.51 8.63 5.73
C LEU A 59 1.71 9.38 6.28
N GLY A 60 2.19 10.42 5.57
CA GLY A 60 3.39 11.14 5.98
C GLY A 60 3.25 11.81 7.33
N GLY A 61 2.09 12.40 7.63
CA GLY A 61 1.80 13.01 8.93
C GLY A 61 1.72 11.99 10.06
N THR A 62 1.10 10.83 9.81
CA THR A 62 1.04 9.73 10.79
C THR A 62 2.44 9.20 11.11
N ILE A 63 3.26 8.94 10.08
CA ILE A 63 4.64 8.47 10.24
C ILE A 63 5.48 9.53 10.96
N ALA A 64 5.36 10.81 10.56
CA ALA A 64 6.09 11.92 11.14
C ALA A 64 5.82 12.07 12.64
N ALA A 65 4.54 12.07 13.05
CA ALA A 65 4.16 12.22 14.45
C ALA A 65 4.74 11.07 15.31
N ARG A 66 4.64 9.84 14.83
CA ARG A 66 5.21 8.67 15.53
C ARG A 66 6.73 8.71 15.59
N ALA A 67 7.39 9.10 14.50
CA ALA A 67 8.85 9.20 14.43
C ALA A 67 9.38 10.28 15.40
N ILE A 68 8.78 11.46 15.42
CA ILE A 68 9.14 12.54 16.34
C ILE A 68 8.93 12.10 17.79
N ARG A 69 7.82 11.43 18.09
CA ARG A 69 7.54 10.91 19.44
C ARG A 69 8.60 9.93 19.95
N THR A 70 9.26 9.19 19.08
CA THR A 70 10.35 8.27 19.45
C THR A 70 11.72 8.94 19.52
N GLY A 71 11.78 10.26 19.31
CA GLY A 71 13.02 11.03 19.34
C GLY A 71 13.90 10.86 18.09
N LEU A 72 13.32 10.44 16.97
CA LEU A 72 14.05 10.45 15.70
C LEU A 72 14.25 11.90 15.21
N PRO A 73 15.41 12.23 14.65
CA PRO A 73 15.69 13.56 14.09
C PRO A 73 14.97 13.67 12.72
N VAL A 74 13.72 14.10 12.77
CA VAL A 74 12.86 14.24 11.58
C VAL A 74 12.57 15.70 11.32
N ARG A 75 12.81 16.13 10.08
CA ARG A 75 12.34 17.40 9.53
C ARG A 75 11.22 17.15 8.52
N LEU A 76 10.32 18.11 8.38
CA LEU A 76 9.10 17.98 7.60
C LEU A 76 9.07 19.00 6.47
N ALA A 77 8.88 18.52 5.24
CA ALA A 77 8.68 19.41 4.09
C ALA A 77 7.19 19.51 3.74
N ALA A 78 6.61 20.67 4.02
CA ALA A 78 5.27 21.03 3.59
C ALA A 78 5.26 21.55 2.15
N ARG A 79 4.09 21.54 1.50
CA ARG A 79 3.95 21.98 0.11
C ARG A 79 4.35 23.45 -0.10
N ASN A 80 4.03 24.30 0.86
CA ASN A 80 4.29 25.74 0.81
C ASN A 80 4.41 26.34 2.22
N THR A 81 4.83 27.59 2.29
CA THR A 81 5.03 28.36 3.53
C THR A 81 3.78 28.43 4.41
N ASP A 82 2.58 28.58 3.84
CA ASP A 82 1.34 28.68 4.64
C ASP A 82 1.00 27.36 5.32
N SER A 83 1.14 26.25 4.59
CA SER A 83 0.99 24.90 5.15
C SER A 83 2.02 24.64 6.26
N ALA A 84 3.28 25.04 6.06
CA ALA A 84 4.32 24.91 7.08
C ALA A 84 3.99 25.73 8.34
N LYS A 85 3.54 27.00 8.19
CA LYS A 85 3.11 27.83 9.30
C LYS A 85 1.92 27.25 10.05
N ALA A 86 0.93 26.72 9.32
CA ALA A 86 -0.24 26.06 9.94
C ALA A 86 0.17 24.85 10.78
N LEU A 87 0.96 23.94 10.21
CA LEU A 87 1.48 22.76 10.89
C LEU A 87 2.35 23.10 12.10
N ARG A 88 3.21 24.13 11.99
CA ARG A 88 4.04 24.58 13.12
C ARG A 88 3.21 25.07 14.31
N ARG A 89 2.04 25.67 14.04
CA ARG A 89 1.11 26.12 15.09
C ARG A 89 0.29 24.99 15.69
N SER A 90 -0.19 24.05 14.88
CA SER A 90 -1.08 22.96 15.33
C SER A 90 -0.32 21.78 15.93
N GLY A 91 0.95 21.58 15.54
CA GLY A 91 1.66 20.32 15.74
C GLY A 91 1.02 19.18 14.94
N LEU A 92 1.36 17.95 15.31
CA LEU A 92 0.78 16.74 14.71
C LEU A 92 0.08 15.92 15.80
N ARG A 93 -1.11 15.41 15.46
CA ARG A 93 -1.91 14.52 16.32
C ARG A 93 -2.33 13.30 15.53
N VAL A 94 -2.13 12.12 16.11
CA VAL A 94 -2.57 10.84 15.54
C VAL A 94 -3.45 10.16 16.55
N SER A 95 -4.59 9.65 16.10
CA SER A 95 -5.51 8.80 16.88
C SER A 95 -5.75 7.47 16.14
N GLY A 96 -6.61 6.63 16.71
CA GLY A 96 -6.98 5.34 16.12
C GLY A 96 -6.05 4.20 16.50
N ILE A 97 -5.86 3.25 15.58
CA ILE A 97 -5.08 2.03 15.85
C ILE A 97 -3.61 2.39 16.10
N GLY A 98 -3.03 1.75 17.13
CA GLY A 98 -1.66 2.04 17.59
C GLY A 98 -1.59 3.19 18.61
N GLY A 99 -2.74 3.66 19.11
CA GLY A 99 -2.85 4.63 20.21
C GLY A 99 -2.62 6.08 19.78
N GLU A 100 -2.90 6.97 20.72
CA GLU A 100 -2.76 8.41 20.52
C GLU A 100 -1.31 8.85 20.58
N VAL A 101 -0.94 9.72 19.64
CA VAL A 101 0.36 10.38 19.59
C VAL A 101 0.17 11.87 19.36
N ARG A 102 0.98 12.65 20.08
CA ARG A 102 1.04 14.11 19.93
C ARG A 102 2.50 14.56 19.81
N ALA A 103 2.77 15.40 18.82
CA ALA A 103 4.04 16.05 18.58
C ALA A 103 3.80 17.56 18.40
N ASP A 104 4.00 18.35 19.45
CA ASP A 104 3.70 19.78 19.45
C ASP A 104 4.88 20.60 18.90
N ALA A 105 6.11 20.21 19.22
CA ALA A 105 7.31 20.85 18.70
C ALA A 105 7.80 20.07 17.45
N ILE A 106 7.55 20.63 16.28
CA ILE A 106 7.94 20.03 15.00
C ILE A 106 8.84 20.98 14.20
N ASP A 107 9.87 20.41 13.58
CA ASP A 107 10.70 21.14 12.60
C ASP A 107 10.06 20.97 11.22
N VAL A 108 9.39 22.02 10.74
CA VAL A 108 8.67 22.03 9.46
C VAL A 108 8.96 23.31 8.70
N ALA A 109 9.27 23.15 7.40
CA ALA A 109 9.45 24.26 6.47
C ALA A 109 8.73 23.96 5.15
N ALA A 110 8.57 24.94 4.29
CA ALA A 110 8.17 24.68 2.91
C ALA A 110 9.31 23.95 2.19
N ILE A 111 8.97 23.10 1.22
CA ILE A 111 10.01 22.35 0.48
C ILE A 111 11.02 23.29 -0.20
N GLU A 112 10.58 24.45 -0.68
CA GLU A 112 11.37 25.48 -1.32
C GLU A 112 12.36 26.19 -0.38
N ASP A 113 12.14 26.11 0.93
CA ASP A 113 13.01 26.72 1.96
C ASP A 113 14.24 25.83 2.29
N TYR A 114 14.25 24.56 1.83
CA TYR A 114 15.39 23.67 1.98
C TYR A 114 16.43 23.95 0.90
N GLY A 115 17.71 23.96 1.25
CA GLY A 115 18.79 24.35 0.37
C GLY A 115 20.09 23.56 0.57
N LYS A 116 21.15 24.02 -0.10
CA LYS A 116 22.47 23.32 -0.16
C LYS A 116 23.13 22.99 1.19
N GLY A 117 22.71 23.64 2.28
CA GLY A 117 23.20 23.36 3.62
C GLY A 117 22.44 22.23 4.34
N ASP A 118 21.29 21.80 3.78
CA ASP A 118 20.47 20.74 4.33
C ASP A 118 20.84 19.44 3.66
N GLN A 119 21.22 18.43 4.44
CA GLN A 119 21.51 17.08 3.93
C GLN A 119 20.82 16.01 4.77
N PHE A 120 20.22 15.05 4.08
CA PHE A 120 19.45 13.98 4.69
C PHE A 120 19.94 12.60 4.25
N ASP A 121 20.08 11.71 5.23
CA ASP A 121 20.41 10.30 4.99
C ASP A 121 19.20 9.55 4.42
N LEU A 122 17.98 10.01 4.73
CA LEU A 122 16.74 9.42 4.24
C LEU A 122 15.74 10.53 3.90
N ILE A 123 15.21 10.50 2.67
CA ILE A 123 14.08 11.32 2.26
C ILE A 123 12.88 10.40 2.01
N LEU A 124 11.92 10.41 2.94
CA LEU A 124 10.67 9.67 2.81
C LEU A 124 9.69 10.47 1.96
N LEU A 125 9.32 9.97 0.78
CA LEU A 125 8.30 10.58 -0.07
C LEU A 125 6.93 9.98 0.27
N ALA A 126 6.05 10.80 0.84
CA ALA A 126 4.68 10.44 1.22
C ALA A 126 3.63 11.37 0.56
N THR A 127 4.01 12.02 -0.54
CA THR A 127 3.10 12.78 -1.42
C THR A 127 2.21 11.83 -2.22
N LYS A 128 1.27 12.37 -3.00
CA LYS A 128 0.61 11.59 -4.05
C LYS A 128 1.61 11.18 -5.15
N ALA A 129 1.30 10.13 -5.89
CA ALA A 129 2.21 9.55 -6.89
C ALA A 129 2.67 10.56 -7.95
N GLN A 130 1.76 11.36 -8.49
CA GLN A 130 2.09 12.42 -9.44
C GLN A 130 3.02 13.47 -8.84
N ASP A 131 2.73 13.92 -7.61
CA ASP A 131 3.55 14.92 -6.92
C ASP A 131 4.95 14.36 -6.58
N ALA A 132 5.09 13.03 -6.40
CA ALA A 132 6.37 12.40 -6.10
C ALA A 132 7.40 12.57 -7.23
N LEU A 133 6.96 12.54 -8.48
CA LEU A 133 7.83 12.77 -9.64
C LEU A 133 8.19 14.25 -9.82
N ASP A 134 7.25 15.14 -9.50
CA ASP A 134 7.44 16.59 -9.66
C ASP A 134 8.36 17.17 -8.57
N ILE A 135 8.39 16.56 -7.38
CA ILE A 135 9.20 17.02 -6.26
C ILE A 135 10.69 16.64 -6.37
N VAL A 136 11.02 15.62 -7.20
CA VAL A 136 12.38 15.10 -7.35
C VAL A 136 13.45 16.15 -7.57
N PRO A 137 13.30 17.16 -8.48
CA PRO A 137 14.30 18.18 -8.68
C PRO A 137 14.67 18.97 -7.41
N TYR A 138 13.73 19.10 -6.48
CA TYR A 138 13.93 19.81 -5.21
C TYR A 138 14.64 18.95 -4.18
N VAL A 139 14.35 17.65 -4.13
CA VAL A 139 14.83 16.76 -3.05
C VAL A 139 16.14 16.06 -3.37
N VAL A 140 16.48 15.83 -4.66
CA VAL A 140 17.71 15.13 -5.02
C VAL A 140 18.97 15.86 -4.55
N GLY A 141 18.95 17.18 -4.57
CA GLY A 141 20.05 18.03 -4.07
C GLY A 141 20.19 18.08 -2.54
N LEU A 142 19.20 17.52 -1.81
CA LEU A 142 19.19 17.45 -0.36
C LEU A 142 19.67 16.09 0.18
N LEU A 143 19.98 15.14 -0.72
CA LEU A 143 20.52 13.84 -0.29
C LEU A 143 21.97 13.97 0.18
N ALA A 144 22.25 13.37 1.33
CA ALA A 144 23.62 13.08 1.74
C ALA A 144 24.29 12.12 0.73
N PRO A 145 25.63 12.05 0.64
CA PRO A 145 26.31 11.21 -0.34
C PRO A 145 25.84 9.74 -0.37
N GLU A 146 25.59 9.14 0.80
CA GLU A 146 25.07 7.77 0.97
C GLU A 146 23.58 7.75 1.30
N GLY A 147 22.87 8.85 1.07
CA GLY A 147 21.46 8.99 1.36
C GLY A 147 20.57 8.29 0.34
N ALA A 148 19.35 7.96 0.75
CA ALA A 148 18.35 7.34 -0.10
C ALA A 148 17.01 8.09 -0.09
N ILE A 149 16.32 8.08 -1.22
CA ILE A 149 14.90 8.46 -1.31
C ILE A 149 14.08 7.18 -1.17
N LEU A 150 13.11 7.21 -0.25
CA LEU A 150 12.16 6.12 -0.02
C LEU A 150 10.75 6.57 -0.42
N PRO A 151 10.30 6.30 -1.64
CA PRO A 151 8.91 6.47 -2.02
C PRO A 151 8.05 5.41 -1.34
N ILE A 152 6.87 5.79 -0.84
CA ILE A 152 5.93 4.87 -0.20
C ILE A 152 4.55 4.84 -0.88
N GLN A 153 4.47 5.37 -2.10
CA GLN A 153 3.27 5.40 -2.91
C GLN A 153 2.93 4.00 -3.46
N ASN A 154 1.71 3.87 -3.99
CA ASN A 154 1.29 2.67 -4.69
C ASN A 154 1.84 2.63 -6.14
N GLY A 155 1.84 1.43 -6.73
CA GLY A 155 2.10 1.24 -8.15
C GLY A 155 3.54 1.47 -8.59
N GLY A 156 3.72 1.98 -9.80
CA GLY A 156 5.01 2.10 -10.47
C GLY A 156 5.92 3.26 -10.05
N VAL A 157 5.59 3.99 -8.98
CA VAL A 157 6.33 5.23 -8.60
C VAL A 157 7.79 4.96 -8.28
N ALA A 158 8.08 3.93 -7.48
CA ALA A 158 9.46 3.59 -7.12
C ALA A 158 10.31 3.29 -8.37
N ARG A 159 9.75 2.56 -9.33
CA ARG A 159 10.41 2.25 -10.60
C ARG A 159 10.64 3.53 -11.44
N ALA A 160 9.61 4.36 -11.58
CA ALA A 160 9.72 5.62 -12.33
C ALA A 160 10.78 6.57 -11.75
N LEU A 161 10.94 6.59 -10.42
CA LEU A 161 11.99 7.35 -9.75
C LEU A 161 13.36 6.73 -9.98
N THR A 162 13.48 5.39 -9.94
CA THR A 162 14.74 4.69 -10.23
C THR A 162 15.21 4.93 -11.66
N ASP A 163 14.30 4.92 -12.62
CA ASP A 163 14.64 5.20 -14.03
C ASP A 163 15.14 6.64 -14.24
N ARG A 164 14.76 7.58 -13.37
CA ARG A 164 15.21 8.98 -13.44
C ARG A 164 16.52 9.25 -12.68
N LEU A 165 16.71 8.58 -11.53
CA LEU A 165 17.76 8.95 -10.56
C LEU A 165 18.86 7.89 -10.40
N GLY A 166 18.60 6.65 -10.84
CA GLY A 166 19.46 5.50 -10.60
C GLY A 166 19.09 4.70 -9.36
N GLU A 167 19.51 3.43 -9.33
CA GLU A 167 19.23 2.48 -8.25
C GLU A 167 19.93 2.85 -6.94
N ASP A 168 21.08 3.52 -7.04
CA ASP A 168 21.87 3.99 -5.90
C ASP A 168 21.11 4.98 -5.02
N LYS A 169 20.24 5.81 -5.59
CA LYS A 169 19.49 6.84 -4.88
C LYS A 169 18.13 6.39 -4.39
N ILE A 170 17.57 5.33 -4.94
CA ILE A 170 16.22 4.90 -4.59
C ILE A 170 16.28 3.62 -3.76
N LEU A 171 15.71 3.69 -2.56
CA LEU A 171 15.29 2.53 -1.80
C LEU A 171 13.78 2.38 -2.01
N GLY A 172 13.36 1.35 -2.71
CA GLY A 172 11.95 1.16 -3.01
C GLY A 172 11.11 0.87 -1.76
N GLY A 173 9.83 1.15 -1.83
CA GLY A 173 8.91 0.82 -0.75
C GLY A 173 7.45 1.10 -1.09
N PHE A 174 6.57 0.57 -0.28
CA PHE A 174 5.16 0.92 -0.25
C PHE A 174 4.56 0.75 1.14
N SER A 175 3.43 1.39 1.38
CA SER A 175 2.74 1.36 2.67
C SER A 175 1.51 0.46 2.63
N ASN A 176 1.38 -0.45 3.60
CA ASN A 176 0.13 -1.13 3.95
C ASN A 176 -0.59 -0.44 5.12
N LEU A 177 -0.01 0.64 5.65
CA LEU A 177 -0.61 1.46 6.68
C LEU A 177 -1.79 2.24 6.06
N GLY A 178 -2.95 2.14 6.68
CA GLY A 178 -4.12 2.95 6.36
C GLY A 178 -4.23 4.13 7.32
N ALA A 179 -4.35 5.32 6.79
CA ALA A 179 -4.58 6.53 7.58
C ALA A 179 -5.49 7.51 6.83
N THR A 180 -6.16 8.36 7.58
CA THR A 180 -6.97 9.47 7.06
C THR A 180 -6.48 10.78 7.69
N MET A 181 -6.33 11.81 6.89
CA MET A 181 -6.15 13.16 7.38
C MET A 181 -7.55 13.75 7.61
N VAL A 182 -7.88 13.99 8.88
CA VAL A 182 -9.15 14.58 9.30
C VAL A 182 -9.15 16.07 8.99
N GLU A 183 -8.07 16.74 9.41
CA GLU A 183 -7.73 18.12 9.10
C GLU A 183 -6.20 18.29 9.09
N PRO A 184 -5.65 19.38 8.59
CA PRO A 184 -4.20 19.59 8.59
C PRO A 184 -3.59 19.44 9.99
N GLY A 185 -2.67 18.50 10.15
CA GLY A 185 -2.02 18.17 11.43
C GLY A 185 -2.77 17.14 12.28
N VAL A 186 -3.98 16.72 11.90
CA VAL A 186 -4.78 15.71 12.63
C VAL A 186 -5.03 14.49 11.75
N TYR A 187 -4.61 13.35 12.23
CA TYR A 187 -4.64 12.08 11.49
C TYR A 187 -5.31 10.98 12.30
N GLU A 188 -5.96 10.05 11.60
CA GLU A 188 -6.51 8.85 12.20
C GLU A 188 -5.92 7.62 11.49
N GLN A 189 -5.21 6.78 12.25
CA GLN A 189 -4.69 5.52 11.74
C GLN A 189 -5.81 4.47 11.74
N LYS A 190 -6.08 3.88 10.57
CA LYS A 190 -7.22 2.98 10.34
C LYS A 190 -6.89 1.50 10.50
N ASN A 191 -5.61 1.13 10.35
CA ASN A 191 -5.16 -0.26 10.53
C ASN A 191 -3.74 -0.32 11.11
N ALA A 192 -3.35 -1.51 11.55
CA ALA A 192 -2.00 -1.83 12.05
C ALA A 192 -1.03 -2.22 10.91
N GLY A 193 -1.09 -1.50 9.77
CA GLY A 193 -0.24 -1.79 8.62
C GLY A 193 1.24 -1.46 8.84
N HIS A 194 2.06 -1.81 7.86
CA HIS A 194 3.52 -1.63 7.88
C HIS A 194 4.02 -1.00 6.58
N LEU A 195 5.26 -0.53 6.59
CA LEU A 195 6.01 -0.28 5.36
C LEU A 195 6.73 -1.55 4.93
N LEU A 196 6.67 -1.89 3.66
CA LEU A 196 7.55 -2.87 3.04
C LEU A 196 8.57 -2.11 2.19
N ILE A 197 9.86 -2.33 2.45
CA ILE A 197 10.95 -1.63 1.76
C ILE A 197 11.97 -2.63 1.24
N GLY A 198 12.81 -2.23 0.27
CA GLY A 198 13.88 -3.07 -0.25
C GLY A 198 14.48 -2.53 -1.53
N GLU A 199 15.41 -3.28 -2.07
CA GLU A 199 16.02 -2.97 -3.37
C GLU A 199 15.10 -3.43 -4.51
N LEU A 200 14.94 -2.58 -5.54
CA LEU A 200 14.14 -2.95 -6.72
C LEU A 200 14.82 -4.02 -7.57
N ALA A 201 16.15 -4.08 -7.55
CA ALA A 201 16.93 -5.14 -8.16
C ALA A 201 16.85 -6.48 -7.40
N GLY A 202 16.25 -6.48 -6.21
CA GLY A 202 16.14 -7.65 -5.33
C GLY A 202 17.31 -7.79 -4.36
N GLY A 203 17.19 -8.80 -3.48
CA GLY A 203 18.14 -9.02 -2.38
C GLY A 203 17.88 -8.13 -1.16
N VAL A 204 18.65 -8.36 -0.11
CA VAL A 204 18.63 -7.58 1.12
C VAL A 204 19.92 -6.77 1.21
N SER A 205 19.81 -5.46 1.42
CA SER A 205 20.95 -4.56 1.53
C SER A 205 21.10 -4.01 2.94
N GLU A 206 22.32 -3.66 3.32
CA GLU A 206 22.60 -3.03 4.61
C GLU A 206 21.86 -1.68 4.77
N ARG A 207 21.68 -0.92 3.68
CA ARG A 207 20.94 0.35 3.73
C ARG A 207 19.45 0.11 4.01
N ALA A 208 18.83 -0.93 3.42
CA ALA A 208 17.45 -1.30 3.69
C ALA A 208 17.25 -1.72 5.15
N GLU A 209 18.16 -2.57 5.68
CA GLU A 209 18.13 -2.98 7.08
C GLU A 209 18.37 -1.81 8.05
N ARG A 210 19.27 -0.88 7.70
CA ARG A 210 19.54 0.32 8.50
C ARG A 210 18.30 1.21 8.56
N VAL A 211 17.63 1.47 7.41
CA VAL A 211 16.40 2.24 7.34
C VAL A 211 15.27 1.55 8.11
N ALA A 212 15.09 0.23 7.94
CA ALA A 212 14.09 -0.54 8.67
C ALA A 212 14.28 -0.45 10.17
N ARG A 213 15.53 -0.57 10.66
CA ARG A 213 15.89 -0.48 12.08
C ARG A 213 15.59 0.90 12.67
N VAL A 214 15.86 1.97 11.90
CA VAL A 214 15.62 3.34 12.37
C VAL A 214 14.14 3.68 12.36
N LEU A 215 13.44 3.51 11.22
CA LEU A 215 12.02 3.79 11.10
C LEU A 215 11.17 2.81 11.92
N GLY A 216 11.66 1.58 12.15
CA GLY A 216 11.02 0.55 12.97
C GLY A 216 10.79 0.97 14.44
N ARG A 217 11.46 2.03 14.90
CA ARG A 217 11.18 2.65 16.21
C ARG A 217 9.83 3.38 16.23
N ALA A 218 9.34 3.81 15.09
CA ALA A 218 8.13 4.63 14.94
C ALA A 218 6.93 3.85 14.42
N ILE A 219 7.16 3.01 13.43
CA ILE A 219 6.15 2.19 12.73
C ILE A 219 6.75 0.84 12.38
N GLU A 220 5.92 -0.17 12.14
CA GLU A 220 6.42 -1.45 11.65
C GLU A 220 7.00 -1.29 10.23
N VAL A 221 8.24 -1.78 10.04
CA VAL A 221 8.93 -1.78 8.75
C VAL A 221 9.48 -3.18 8.49
N LYS A 222 9.19 -3.73 7.32
CA LYS A 222 9.70 -5.03 6.86
C LYS A 222 10.63 -4.82 5.68
N VAL A 223 11.68 -5.62 5.57
CA VAL A 223 12.57 -5.65 4.41
C VAL A 223 12.17 -6.84 3.54
N SER A 224 11.96 -6.59 2.24
CA SER A 224 11.72 -7.63 1.24
C SER A 224 12.98 -7.89 0.42
N SER A 225 13.29 -9.15 0.18
CA SER A 225 14.32 -9.56 -0.78
C SER A 225 13.79 -9.58 -2.22
N ASN A 226 12.48 -9.42 -2.41
CA ASN A 226 11.81 -9.36 -3.71
C ASN A 226 10.77 -8.22 -3.73
N LEU A 227 11.24 -7.00 -3.47
CA LEU A 227 10.34 -5.85 -3.36
C LEU A 227 9.53 -5.62 -4.66
N THR A 228 10.14 -5.78 -5.82
CA THR A 228 9.43 -5.63 -7.10
C THR A 228 8.28 -6.61 -7.21
N GLY A 229 8.47 -7.86 -6.80
CA GLY A 229 7.38 -8.85 -6.74
C GLY A 229 6.28 -8.46 -5.76
N ALA A 230 6.63 -7.94 -4.59
CA ALA A 230 5.67 -7.47 -3.60
C ALA A 230 4.87 -6.24 -4.09
N ILE A 231 5.53 -5.28 -4.76
CA ILE A 231 4.86 -4.14 -5.41
C ILE A 231 3.85 -4.64 -6.44
N TRP A 232 4.23 -5.60 -7.30
CA TRP A 232 3.32 -6.17 -8.28
C TRP A 232 2.13 -6.89 -7.65
N SER A 233 2.34 -7.67 -6.59
CA SER A 233 1.21 -8.33 -5.88
C SER A 233 0.20 -7.31 -5.35
N LYS A 234 0.68 -6.21 -4.79
CA LYS A 234 -0.20 -5.12 -4.37
C LYS A 234 -0.85 -4.42 -5.56
N LEU A 235 -0.12 -4.25 -6.67
CA LEU A 235 -0.62 -3.62 -7.89
C LEU A 235 -1.76 -4.44 -8.52
N LEU A 236 -1.65 -5.77 -8.56
CA LEU A 236 -2.73 -6.66 -9.04
C LEU A 236 -4.03 -6.42 -8.27
N ILE A 237 -3.95 -6.33 -6.94
CA ILE A 237 -5.11 -6.01 -6.10
C ILE A 237 -5.61 -4.58 -6.35
N ASN A 238 -4.73 -3.61 -6.48
CA ASN A 238 -5.15 -2.23 -6.72
C ASN A 238 -5.86 -2.08 -8.08
N CYS A 239 -5.33 -2.69 -9.14
CA CYS A 239 -5.95 -2.65 -10.47
C CYS A 239 -7.37 -3.25 -10.48
N SER A 240 -7.55 -4.40 -9.83
CA SER A 240 -8.77 -5.20 -9.93
C SER A 240 -9.74 -5.01 -8.76
N VAL A 241 -9.29 -4.57 -7.60
CA VAL A 241 -10.16 -4.37 -6.42
C VAL A 241 -10.46 -2.90 -6.23
N THR A 242 -9.43 -2.06 -6.07
CA THR A 242 -9.66 -0.67 -5.67
C THR A 242 -10.11 0.19 -6.84
N THR A 243 -9.56 -0.01 -8.04
CA THR A 243 -9.96 0.77 -9.21
C THR A 243 -11.35 0.38 -9.69
N LEU A 244 -11.65 -0.93 -9.81
CA LEU A 244 -12.99 -1.38 -10.20
C LEU A 244 -14.05 -0.94 -9.20
N GLY A 245 -13.77 -1.08 -7.91
CA GLY A 245 -14.68 -0.62 -6.87
C GLY A 245 -14.94 0.89 -6.92
N ALA A 246 -13.93 1.69 -7.28
CA ALA A 246 -14.11 3.13 -7.47
C ALA A 246 -14.99 3.45 -8.69
N LEU A 247 -14.79 2.77 -9.83
CA LEU A 247 -15.57 2.97 -11.05
C LEU A 247 -17.05 2.67 -10.84
N CYS A 248 -17.38 1.64 -10.08
CA CYS A 248 -18.77 1.25 -9.83
C CYS A 248 -19.35 1.77 -8.51
N SER A 249 -18.59 2.54 -7.73
CA SER A 249 -18.98 3.04 -6.40
C SER A 249 -19.42 1.90 -5.45
N GLN A 250 -18.68 0.78 -5.47
CA GLN A 250 -18.97 -0.42 -4.69
C GLN A 250 -17.71 -0.97 -4.03
N THR A 251 -17.90 -1.79 -3.00
CA THR A 251 -16.82 -2.65 -2.50
C THR A 251 -16.63 -3.85 -3.42
N MET A 252 -15.48 -4.56 -3.29
CA MET A 252 -15.25 -5.78 -4.05
C MET A 252 -16.36 -6.79 -3.82
N ARG A 253 -16.75 -7.03 -2.58
CA ARG A 253 -17.83 -7.98 -2.25
C ARG A 253 -19.10 -7.68 -3.04
N GLN A 254 -19.50 -6.41 -3.12
CA GLN A 254 -20.72 -6.00 -3.80
C GLN A 254 -20.67 -6.24 -5.31
N TYR A 255 -19.60 -5.84 -6.01
CA TYR A 255 -19.55 -6.04 -7.45
C TYR A 255 -19.29 -7.49 -7.86
N MET A 256 -18.63 -8.30 -6.99
CA MET A 256 -18.41 -9.72 -7.23
C MET A 256 -19.67 -10.59 -7.07
N GLU A 257 -20.78 -10.04 -6.57
CA GLU A 257 -22.09 -10.73 -6.59
C GLU A 257 -22.66 -10.90 -8.00
N THR A 258 -22.14 -10.15 -8.99
CA THR A 258 -22.63 -10.17 -10.37
C THR A 258 -21.65 -10.92 -11.30
N GLU A 259 -22.18 -11.59 -12.33
CA GLU A 259 -21.35 -12.25 -13.34
C GLU A 259 -20.51 -11.22 -14.13
N ALA A 260 -21.03 -10.02 -14.37
CA ALA A 260 -20.29 -8.93 -14.97
C ALA A 260 -19.08 -8.53 -14.13
N GLY A 261 -19.25 -8.37 -12.82
CA GLY A 261 -18.17 -8.05 -11.90
C GLY A 261 -17.10 -9.13 -11.85
N LYS A 262 -17.48 -10.41 -11.79
CA LYS A 262 -16.54 -11.54 -11.84
C LYS A 262 -15.71 -11.55 -13.12
N LYS A 263 -16.37 -11.37 -14.27
CA LYS A 263 -15.73 -11.34 -15.58
C LYS A 263 -14.72 -10.19 -15.72
N VAL A 264 -15.12 -8.98 -15.31
CA VAL A 264 -14.26 -7.78 -15.37
C VAL A 264 -13.10 -7.91 -14.40
N PHE A 265 -13.33 -8.36 -13.16
CA PHE A 265 -12.28 -8.63 -12.19
C PHE A 265 -11.24 -9.59 -12.76
N ARG A 266 -11.69 -10.75 -13.24
CA ARG A 266 -10.82 -11.79 -13.80
C ARG A 266 -9.96 -11.22 -14.93
N ARG A 267 -10.57 -10.55 -15.90
CA ARG A 267 -9.85 -9.98 -17.05
C ARG A 267 -8.82 -8.94 -16.64
N THR A 268 -9.23 -8.01 -15.77
CA THR A 268 -8.32 -6.95 -15.27
C THR A 268 -7.11 -7.54 -14.56
N TYR A 269 -7.35 -8.52 -13.69
CA TYR A 269 -6.30 -9.19 -12.91
C TYR A 269 -5.36 -9.98 -13.82
N GLU A 270 -5.90 -10.79 -14.72
CA GLU A 270 -5.14 -11.64 -15.64
C GLU A 270 -4.28 -10.85 -16.62
N GLU A 271 -4.77 -9.73 -17.15
CA GLU A 271 -3.94 -8.83 -17.96
C GLU A 271 -2.76 -8.27 -17.16
N ALA A 272 -3.02 -7.74 -15.96
CA ALA A 272 -1.96 -7.18 -15.11
C ALA A 272 -0.94 -8.26 -14.70
N LEU A 273 -1.38 -9.47 -14.38
CA LEU A 273 -0.49 -10.59 -14.06
C LEU A 273 0.35 -11.01 -15.27
N SER A 274 -0.25 -11.06 -16.47
CA SER A 274 0.46 -11.37 -17.71
C SER A 274 1.59 -10.37 -17.96
N VAL A 275 1.35 -9.08 -17.73
CA VAL A 275 2.36 -8.03 -17.84
C VAL A 275 3.48 -8.23 -16.80
N ALA A 276 3.13 -8.51 -15.53
CA ALA A 276 4.13 -8.79 -14.50
C ALA A 276 5.08 -9.92 -14.93
N LEU A 277 4.52 -11.03 -15.38
CA LEU A 277 5.31 -12.21 -15.80
C LEU A 277 6.12 -11.94 -17.07
N ALA A 278 5.56 -11.23 -18.05
CA ALA A 278 6.26 -10.86 -19.28
C ALA A 278 7.46 -9.91 -19.04
N THR A 279 7.38 -9.07 -17.99
CA THR A 279 8.51 -8.24 -17.56
C THR A 279 9.53 -8.98 -16.69
N GLY A 280 9.41 -10.29 -16.54
CA GLY A 280 10.30 -11.13 -15.72
C GLY A 280 10.04 -11.03 -14.22
N THR A 281 9.01 -10.30 -13.80
CA THR A 281 8.68 -10.16 -12.38
C THR A 281 7.89 -11.38 -11.90
N ARG A 282 8.26 -11.89 -10.72
CA ARG A 282 7.49 -12.92 -10.00
C ARG A 282 6.79 -12.26 -8.81
N PRO A 283 5.47 -12.04 -8.89
CA PRO A 283 4.72 -11.49 -7.77
C PRO A 283 4.90 -12.33 -6.51
N GLU A 284 5.04 -11.68 -5.37
CA GLU A 284 5.29 -12.31 -4.07
C GLU A 284 3.98 -12.50 -3.29
N ARG A 285 3.84 -13.59 -2.55
CA ARG A 285 2.68 -13.76 -1.66
C ARG A 285 2.70 -12.72 -0.55
N LEU A 286 1.66 -11.90 -0.49
CA LEU A 286 1.38 -10.96 0.61
C LEU A 286 0.31 -11.54 1.54
N ALA A 287 -0.93 -11.08 1.43
CA ALA A 287 -2.07 -11.66 2.16
C ALA A 287 -2.60 -12.91 1.45
N VAL A 288 -2.67 -12.87 0.13
CA VAL A 288 -3.17 -13.92 -0.75
C VAL A 288 -2.08 -14.29 -1.77
N ASP A 289 -2.12 -15.50 -2.30
CA ASP A 289 -1.24 -15.90 -3.40
C ASP A 289 -1.60 -15.05 -4.64
N PRO A 290 -0.62 -14.36 -5.25
CA PRO A 290 -0.91 -13.51 -6.41
C PRO A 290 -1.13 -14.30 -7.71
N ILE A 291 -0.78 -15.59 -7.74
CA ILE A 291 -0.94 -16.45 -8.92
C ILE A 291 -2.21 -17.26 -8.75
N PRO A 292 -3.25 -17.06 -9.59
CA PRO A 292 -4.46 -17.87 -9.54
C PRO A 292 -4.16 -19.36 -9.75
N PRO A 293 -4.88 -20.27 -9.07
CA PRO A 293 -4.73 -21.68 -9.31
C PRO A 293 -4.95 -22.03 -10.78
N GLY A 294 -4.02 -22.78 -11.37
CA GLY A 294 -4.13 -23.22 -12.75
C GLY A 294 -3.73 -22.18 -13.81
N TRP A 295 -3.14 -21.08 -13.41
CA TRP A 295 -2.68 -20.03 -14.33
C TRP A 295 -1.88 -20.56 -15.54
N ALA A 296 -1.01 -21.54 -15.33
CA ALA A 296 -0.17 -22.14 -16.38
C ALA A 296 -0.70 -23.45 -16.95
N SER A 297 -1.89 -23.91 -16.53
CA SER A 297 -2.45 -25.22 -16.94
C SER A 297 -3.77 -25.03 -17.68
N ASN A 298 -3.93 -25.76 -18.81
CA ASN A 298 -5.19 -25.83 -19.56
C ASN A 298 -6.27 -26.72 -18.88
N VAL A 299 -6.12 -27.02 -17.61
CA VAL A 299 -7.07 -27.84 -16.85
C VAL A 299 -8.08 -26.92 -16.19
N ALA A 300 -9.36 -27.18 -16.39
CA ALA A 300 -10.46 -26.49 -15.72
C ALA A 300 -10.32 -26.61 -14.19
N ILE A 301 -9.94 -25.53 -13.54
CA ILE A 301 -9.75 -25.46 -12.09
C ILE A 301 -10.71 -24.41 -11.51
N GLU A 302 -11.89 -24.29 -12.08
CA GLU A 302 -12.85 -23.24 -11.74
C GLU A 302 -13.13 -23.20 -10.23
N GLN A 303 -13.38 -24.34 -9.61
CA GLN A 303 -13.63 -24.42 -8.17
C GLN A 303 -12.45 -23.91 -7.31
N ARG A 304 -11.21 -24.14 -7.75
CA ARG A 304 -10.02 -23.61 -7.05
C ARG A 304 -9.87 -22.12 -7.29
N TYR A 305 -10.22 -21.66 -8.49
CA TYR A 305 -10.24 -20.23 -8.80
C TYR A 305 -11.26 -19.49 -7.94
N GLU A 306 -12.47 -20.03 -7.79
CA GLU A 306 -13.49 -19.47 -6.92
C GLU A 306 -13.01 -19.38 -5.46
N SER A 307 -12.44 -20.44 -4.92
CA SER A 307 -11.87 -20.42 -3.56
C SER A 307 -10.76 -19.41 -3.39
N TRP A 308 -9.91 -19.21 -4.40
CA TRP A 308 -8.87 -18.19 -4.40
C TRP A 308 -9.46 -16.77 -4.44
N VAL A 309 -10.52 -16.55 -5.21
CA VAL A 309 -11.26 -15.26 -5.22
C VAL A 309 -11.91 -15.02 -3.85
N GLU A 310 -12.47 -16.04 -3.22
CA GLU A 310 -13.03 -15.93 -1.87
C GLU A 310 -11.97 -15.52 -0.83
N GLU A 311 -10.73 -16.04 -0.94
CA GLU A 311 -9.61 -15.54 -0.12
C GLU A 311 -9.38 -14.03 -0.33
N ILE A 312 -9.37 -13.53 -1.56
CA ILE A 312 -9.22 -12.10 -1.84
C ILE A 312 -10.37 -11.31 -1.21
N ILE A 313 -11.61 -11.78 -1.37
CA ILE A 313 -12.80 -11.15 -0.79
C ILE A 313 -12.72 -11.13 0.74
N ALA A 314 -12.18 -12.17 1.37
CA ALA A 314 -12.01 -12.21 2.82
C ALA A 314 -11.10 -11.09 3.35
N PHE A 315 -10.05 -10.74 2.61
CA PHE A 315 -9.11 -9.67 2.99
C PHE A 315 -9.52 -8.27 2.52
N TYR A 316 -10.07 -8.16 1.32
CA TYR A 316 -10.26 -6.87 0.63
C TYR A 316 -11.72 -6.56 0.32
N GLY A 317 -12.63 -7.52 0.49
CA GLY A 317 -14.01 -7.45 0.01
C GLY A 317 -14.81 -6.26 0.53
N ASP A 318 -14.59 -5.87 1.77
CA ASP A 318 -15.35 -4.81 2.44
C ASP A 318 -14.56 -3.49 2.56
N VAL A 319 -13.35 -3.44 2.00
CA VAL A 319 -12.52 -2.24 2.04
C VAL A 319 -13.09 -1.18 1.11
N LYS A 320 -13.34 0.03 1.62
CA LYS A 320 -13.71 1.16 0.78
C LYS A 320 -12.54 1.53 -0.14
N PRO A 321 -12.74 1.54 -1.46
CA PRO A 321 -11.68 1.86 -2.41
C PRO A 321 -11.03 3.22 -2.14
N SER A 322 -9.69 3.28 -2.13
CA SER A 322 -8.96 4.53 -1.93
C SER A 322 -9.20 5.54 -3.06
N MET A 323 -9.31 5.06 -4.29
CA MET A 323 -9.59 5.88 -5.46
C MET A 323 -11.03 6.46 -5.42
N LEU A 324 -12.01 5.74 -4.86
CA LEU A 324 -13.34 6.27 -4.61
C LEU A 324 -13.31 7.43 -3.62
N GLN A 325 -12.45 7.35 -2.59
CA GLN A 325 -12.25 8.44 -1.66
C GLN A 325 -11.62 9.67 -2.31
N ASP A 326 -10.81 9.50 -3.35
CA ASP A 326 -10.27 10.61 -4.14
C ASP A 326 -11.39 11.24 -4.99
N PHE A 327 -12.23 10.47 -5.66
CA PHE A 327 -13.40 10.97 -6.39
C PHE A 327 -14.36 11.78 -5.51
N GLU A 328 -14.69 11.26 -4.31
CA GLU A 328 -15.56 11.96 -3.36
C GLU A 328 -15.01 13.29 -2.85
N ARG A 329 -13.71 13.53 -3.05
CA ARG A 329 -13.02 14.74 -2.61
C ARG A 329 -12.54 15.62 -3.78
N ASP A 330 -13.02 15.34 -4.98
CA ASP A 330 -12.57 15.98 -6.22
C ASP A 330 -11.04 16.03 -6.35
N ARG A 331 -10.39 14.90 -6.02
CA ARG A 331 -8.94 14.78 -6.09
C ARG A 331 -8.55 13.91 -7.27
N LYS A 332 -7.46 14.28 -7.93
CA LYS A 332 -6.82 13.44 -8.92
C LYS A 332 -6.39 12.11 -8.29
N THR A 333 -6.68 11.01 -8.98
CA THR A 333 -6.34 9.65 -8.53
C THR A 333 -4.90 9.28 -8.90
N GLU A 334 -4.48 8.08 -8.51
CA GLU A 334 -3.17 7.52 -8.88
C GLU A 334 -3.29 6.51 -10.03
N VAL A 335 -4.36 6.57 -10.85
CA VAL A 335 -4.64 5.59 -11.90
C VAL A 335 -3.49 5.41 -12.89
N ASP A 336 -2.78 6.49 -13.23
CA ASP A 336 -1.63 6.46 -14.16
C ASP A 336 -0.48 5.57 -13.63
N PHE A 337 -0.33 5.48 -12.31
CA PHE A 337 0.68 4.64 -11.65
C PHE A 337 0.15 3.26 -11.24
N ILE A 338 -1.15 3.00 -11.44
CA ILE A 338 -1.82 1.73 -11.15
C ILE A 338 -2.15 1.04 -12.47
N ASN A 339 -3.38 1.15 -13.00
CA ASN A 339 -3.75 0.53 -14.27
C ASN A 339 -2.96 1.12 -15.45
N GLY A 340 -2.70 2.43 -15.49
CA GLY A 340 -1.89 3.09 -16.51
C GLY A 340 -0.44 2.59 -16.56
N TYR A 341 0.14 2.24 -15.40
CA TYR A 341 1.47 1.61 -15.35
C TYR A 341 1.44 0.22 -15.99
N VAL A 342 0.41 -0.59 -15.72
CA VAL A 342 0.20 -1.88 -16.38
C VAL A 342 0.08 -1.70 -17.90
N VAL A 343 -0.68 -0.69 -18.35
CA VAL A 343 -0.85 -0.38 -19.78
C VAL A 343 0.49 -0.03 -20.43
N THR A 344 1.26 0.84 -19.80
CA THR A 344 2.58 1.26 -20.31
C THR A 344 3.53 0.06 -20.49
N LEU A 345 3.62 -0.79 -19.47
CA LEU A 345 4.49 -1.96 -19.55
C LEU A 345 3.94 -3.05 -20.46
N GLY A 346 2.61 -3.21 -20.54
CA GLY A 346 1.96 -4.13 -21.47
C GLY A 346 2.30 -3.80 -22.92
N HIS A 347 2.17 -2.53 -23.30
CA HIS A 347 2.58 -2.07 -24.63
C HIS A 347 4.08 -2.31 -24.90
N ALA A 348 4.94 -2.03 -23.93
CA ALA A 348 6.39 -2.22 -24.07
C ALA A 348 6.78 -3.70 -24.17
N SER A 349 6.00 -4.62 -23.57
CA SER A 349 6.26 -6.07 -23.58
C SER A 349 5.40 -6.85 -24.58
N GLY A 350 4.57 -6.18 -25.38
CA GLY A 350 3.69 -6.82 -26.36
C GLY A 350 2.54 -7.65 -25.75
N VAL A 351 2.17 -7.37 -24.50
CA VAL A 351 1.06 -8.02 -23.80
C VAL A 351 -0.23 -7.22 -24.02
N PRO A 352 -1.34 -7.85 -24.46
CA PRO A 352 -2.64 -7.17 -24.54
C PRO A 352 -3.13 -6.71 -23.18
N VAL A 353 -3.57 -5.43 -23.09
CA VAL A 353 -4.00 -4.78 -21.83
C VAL A 353 -5.26 -3.93 -22.04
N HIS A 354 -6.16 -4.42 -22.87
CA HIS A 354 -7.36 -3.68 -23.30
C HIS A 354 -8.25 -3.27 -22.13
N MET A 355 -8.46 -4.18 -21.17
CA MET A 355 -9.30 -3.89 -20.01
C MET A 355 -8.66 -2.83 -19.11
N ASN A 356 -7.37 -2.96 -18.79
CA ASN A 356 -6.65 -1.96 -17.99
C ASN A 356 -6.60 -0.60 -18.69
N ALA A 357 -6.46 -0.56 -20.01
CA ALA A 357 -6.50 0.68 -20.80
C ALA A 357 -7.88 1.34 -20.74
N THR A 358 -8.95 0.58 -20.98
CA THR A 358 -10.34 1.08 -20.88
C THR A 358 -10.62 1.61 -19.46
N ILE A 359 -10.22 0.88 -18.43
CA ILE A 359 -10.37 1.30 -17.03
C ILE A 359 -9.65 2.62 -16.76
N THR A 360 -8.42 2.78 -17.26
CA THR A 360 -7.62 4.00 -17.09
C THR A 360 -8.33 5.20 -17.74
N ASP A 361 -8.85 5.02 -18.96
CA ASP A 361 -9.57 6.08 -19.67
C ASP A 361 -10.89 6.46 -18.96
N LEU A 362 -11.65 5.49 -18.46
CA LEU A 362 -12.88 5.75 -17.69
C LEU A 362 -12.58 6.53 -16.40
N VAL A 363 -11.50 6.20 -15.68
CA VAL A 363 -11.11 6.96 -14.51
C VAL A 363 -10.76 8.41 -14.87
N HIS A 364 -10.03 8.64 -15.95
CA HIS A 364 -9.75 9.99 -16.44
C HIS A 364 -11.01 10.75 -16.85
N GLN A 365 -12.01 10.07 -17.41
CA GLN A 365 -13.30 10.70 -17.75
C GLN A 365 -14.07 11.12 -16.49
N ILE A 366 -14.01 10.32 -15.43
CA ILE A 366 -14.58 10.66 -14.12
C ILE A 366 -13.85 11.85 -13.50
N GLU A 367 -12.51 11.85 -13.50
CA GLU A 367 -11.71 12.96 -13.01
C GLU A 367 -11.99 14.29 -13.70
N ARG A 368 -12.34 14.24 -15.00
CA ARG A 368 -12.75 15.42 -15.78
C ARG A 368 -14.22 15.79 -15.61
N GLY A 369 -14.98 15.06 -14.81
CA GLY A 369 -16.42 15.29 -14.61
C GLY A 369 -17.29 14.92 -15.81
N VAL A 370 -16.74 14.21 -16.82
CA VAL A 370 -17.50 13.74 -18.01
C VAL A 370 -18.40 12.57 -17.64
N LEU A 371 -17.93 11.71 -16.74
CA LEU A 371 -18.68 10.55 -16.25
C LEU A 371 -18.80 10.60 -14.72
N GLN A 372 -19.71 9.77 -14.19
CA GLN A 372 -19.83 9.51 -12.76
C GLN A 372 -19.61 8.02 -12.47
N PRO A 373 -19.09 7.66 -11.28
CA PRO A 373 -19.06 6.28 -10.84
C PRO A 373 -20.46 5.73 -10.70
N THR A 374 -20.76 4.59 -11.36
CA THR A 374 -22.08 3.96 -11.31
C THR A 374 -21.98 2.44 -11.28
N ARG A 375 -22.98 1.76 -10.69
CA ARG A 375 -23.04 0.29 -10.65
C ARG A 375 -23.06 -0.34 -12.06
N ASP A 376 -23.70 0.31 -13.00
CA ASP A 376 -23.85 -0.19 -14.37
C ASP A 376 -22.52 -0.27 -15.12
N ARG A 377 -21.49 0.42 -14.62
CA ARG A 377 -20.16 0.43 -15.23
C ARG A 377 -19.56 -0.98 -15.39
N MET A 378 -19.90 -1.92 -14.47
CA MET A 378 -19.46 -3.31 -14.61
C MET A 378 -20.11 -4.01 -15.81
N ASN A 379 -21.37 -3.73 -16.11
CA ASN A 379 -22.06 -4.28 -17.28
C ASN A 379 -21.46 -3.72 -18.58
N ASP A 380 -21.17 -2.41 -18.61
CA ASP A 380 -20.55 -1.75 -19.76
C ASP A 380 -19.16 -2.36 -20.06
N LEU A 381 -18.34 -2.58 -19.02
CA LEU A 381 -17.02 -3.20 -19.15
C LEU A 381 -17.12 -4.67 -19.55
N ALA A 382 -18.05 -5.42 -18.96
CA ALA A 382 -18.24 -6.85 -19.29
C ALA A 382 -18.68 -7.08 -20.73
N ALA A 383 -19.43 -6.15 -21.31
CA ALA A 383 -19.83 -6.19 -22.72
C ALA A 383 -18.64 -6.06 -23.69
N GLN A 384 -17.58 -5.33 -23.28
CA GLN A 384 -16.36 -5.12 -24.08
C GLN A 384 -15.39 -6.32 -24.02
N THR A 385 -15.66 -7.32 -23.16
CA THR A 385 -14.84 -8.54 -23.05
C THR A 385 -15.36 -9.69 -23.93
N ALA A 386 -16.29 -9.45 -24.83
CA ALA A 386 -16.97 -10.50 -25.62
C ALA A 386 -16.18 -10.90 -26.90
N ASP A 387 -15.01 -10.33 -27.15
CA ASP A 387 -14.16 -10.62 -28.33
C ASP A 387 -12.86 -11.36 -27.92
#